data_fcf305d979c293815c24013c60e38174
#
_entry.id   fcf305d979c293815c24013c60e38174
#
_cell.length_a   1.000
_cell.length_b   1.000
_cell.length_c   1.000
_cell.angle_alpha   90.00
_cell.angle_beta   90.00
_cell.angle_gamma   90.00
#
_symmetry.space_group_name_H-M   'P 1'
#
loop_
_entity.id
_entity.type
_entity.pdbx_description
1 polymer ?
#
loop_
_entity_poly.entity_id
_entity_poly.type
_entity_poly.pdbx_seq_one_letter_code
_entity_poly.pdbx_strand_id
1 'polypeptide(L)'
;MRHNKKKGMKLGTDASHTKAMKRSLVCALFTNDRIKTIDVRAKAIRSDVDKVITWAKKGDIHSRRLAIAKLNDKEVVREVFEKAAQGMWADRNGGYTR
;
A
#
# COMPACT_ATOMS: atom_id res chain seq x y z
N MET A 1 0.34 -16.02 28.09
CA MET A 1 0.35 -15.81 27.28
C MET A 1 0.20 -15.07 26.45
N ARG A 2 0.30 -14.96 25.86
CA ARG A 2 0.41 -14.37 25.21
C ARG A 2 0.08 -13.87 24.11
N HIS A 3 0.07 -13.30 23.63
CA HIS A 3 0.27 -12.88 22.45
C HIS A 3 -0.62 -13.20 21.37
N ASN A 4 -1.64 -13.66 21.60
CA ASN A 4 -2.74 -14.01 20.76
C ASN A 4 -3.35 -12.83 20.03
N LYS A 5 -3.03 -11.63 20.46
CA LYS A 5 -3.57 -10.42 19.85
C LYS A 5 -2.72 -9.85 18.72
N LYS A 6 -1.59 -10.48 18.42
CA LYS A 6 -0.78 -10.04 17.31
C LYS A 6 -1.44 -10.41 16.00
N LYS A 7 -1.49 -9.46 15.07
CA LYS A 7 -2.08 -9.65 13.75
C LYS A 7 -1.05 -9.43 12.68
N GLY A 8 -1.27 -10.05 11.54
CA GLY A 8 -0.40 -9.91 10.38
C GLY A 8 0.78 -10.85 10.40
N MET A 9 1.57 -10.78 9.38
CA MET A 9 2.72 -11.66 9.17
C MET A 9 3.95 -11.13 9.87
N LYS A 10 4.71 -12.04 10.47
CA LYS A 10 6.02 -11.71 10.99
C LYS A 10 7.04 -11.89 9.88
N LEU A 11 7.85 -10.88 9.66
CA LEU A 11 8.83 -10.86 8.59
C LEU A 11 10.27 -10.98 9.09
N GLY A 12 10.45 -11.40 10.35
CA GLY A 12 11.77 -11.56 10.93
C GLY A 12 12.45 -10.26 11.32
N THR A 13 11.72 -9.17 11.38
CA THR A 13 12.25 -7.84 11.71
C THR A 13 11.42 -7.21 12.81
N ASP A 14 11.94 -6.16 13.44
CA ASP A 14 11.17 -5.42 14.44
C ASP A 14 10.07 -4.58 13.78
N ALA A 15 9.18 -4.01 14.59
CA ALA A 15 8.02 -3.29 14.08
C ALA A 15 8.40 -2.08 13.24
N SER A 16 9.42 -1.32 13.65
CA SER A 16 9.86 -0.14 12.92
C SER A 16 10.44 -0.51 11.56
N HIS A 17 11.30 -1.52 11.54
CA HIS A 17 11.93 -1.99 10.31
C HIS A 17 10.88 -2.57 9.34
N THR A 18 9.96 -3.38 9.86
CA THR A 18 8.89 -3.95 9.07
C THR A 18 8.03 -2.87 8.42
N LYS A 19 7.67 -1.85 9.17
CA LYS A 19 6.87 -0.74 8.66
C LYS A 19 7.59 0.01 7.54
N ALA A 20 8.89 0.30 7.74
CA ALA A 20 9.69 0.97 6.72
C ALA A 20 9.85 0.12 5.46
N MET A 21 10.08 -1.18 5.63
CA MET A 21 10.21 -2.10 4.51
C MET A 21 8.93 -2.19 3.68
N LYS A 22 7.77 -2.31 4.35
CA LYS A 22 6.49 -2.35 3.66
C LYS A 22 6.24 -1.06 2.89
N ARG A 23 6.53 0.08 3.50
CA ARG A 23 6.38 1.38 2.85
C ARG A 23 7.23 1.45 1.57
N SER A 24 8.48 1.03 1.66
CA SER A 24 9.38 1.03 0.50
C SER A 24 8.88 0.13 -0.61
N LEU A 25 8.37 -1.06 -0.28
CA LEU A 25 7.84 -2.00 -1.27
C LEU A 25 6.58 -1.43 -1.94
N VAL A 26 5.69 -0.82 -1.19
CA VAL A 26 4.47 -0.23 -1.74
C VAL A 26 4.82 0.92 -2.68
N CYS A 27 5.72 1.80 -2.27
CA CYS A 27 6.15 2.91 -3.12
C CYS A 27 6.83 2.41 -4.40
N ALA A 28 7.67 1.39 -4.30
CA ALA A 28 8.32 0.80 -5.48
C ALA A 28 7.30 0.20 -6.44
N LEU A 29 6.28 -0.47 -5.91
CA LEU A 29 5.23 -1.05 -6.73
C LEU A 29 4.48 0.03 -7.52
N PHE A 30 4.10 1.12 -6.87
CA PHE A 30 3.39 2.20 -7.55
C PHE A 30 4.28 2.93 -8.57
N THR A 31 5.57 3.03 -8.29
CA THR A 31 6.51 3.70 -9.20
C THR A 31 6.79 2.86 -10.44
N ASN A 32 6.95 1.55 -10.28
CA ASN A 32 7.40 0.65 -11.36
C ASN A 32 6.28 -0.22 -11.94
N ASP A 33 5.08 -0.15 -11.37
CA ASP A 33 3.89 -0.92 -11.74
C ASP A 33 3.98 -2.42 -11.44
N ARG A 34 5.15 -2.94 -11.21
CA ARG A 34 5.34 -4.33 -10.75
C ARG A 34 6.68 -4.46 -10.07
N ILE A 35 6.76 -5.37 -9.12
CA ILE A 35 8.01 -5.66 -8.41
C ILE A 35 8.16 -7.18 -8.24
N LYS A 36 9.40 -7.61 -8.02
CA LYS A 36 9.70 -8.97 -7.63
C LYS A 36 10.19 -8.97 -6.18
N THR A 37 9.61 -9.83 -5.37
CA THR A 37 10.02 -9.97 -3.98
C THR A 37 9.64 -11.38 -3.51
N ILE A 38 10.03 -11.74 -2.30
CA ILE A 38 9.65 -13.05 -1.78
C ILE A 38 8.16 -13.06 -1.46
N ASP A 39 7.55 -14.26 -1.52
CA ASP A 39 6.11 -14.44 -1.42
C ASP A 39 5.52 -13.85 -0.13
N VAL A 40 6.19 -14.04 1.00
CA VAL A 40 5.70 -13.54 2.28
C VAL A 40 5.58 -12.01 2.28
N ARG A 41 6.59 -11.33 1.73
CA ARG A 41 6.56 -9.86 1.64
C ARG A 41 5.49 -9.39 0.67
N ALA A 42 5.34 -10.08 -0.46
CA ALA A 42 4.31 -9.72 -1.43
C ALA A 42 2.92 -9.83 -0.80
N LYS A 43 2.67 -10.90 -0.08
CA LYS A 43 1.37 -11.08 0.60
C LYS A 43 1.15 -10.07 1.70
N ALA A 44 2.22 -9.67 2.41
CA ALA A 44 2.11 -8.72 3.51
C ALA A 44 1.70 -7.32 3.06
N ILE A 45 2.07 -6.91 1.84
CA ILE A 45 1.77 -5.57 1.36
C ILE A 45 0.45 -5.45 0.60
N ARG A 46 -0.23 -6.56 0.28
CA ARG A 46 -1.46 -6.51 -0.51
C ARG A 46 -2.52 -5.60 0.08
N SER A 47 -2.77 -5.73 1.39
CA SER A 47 -3.80 -4.91 2.04
C SER A 47 -3.43 -3.43 2.05
N ASP A 48 -2.15 -3.13 2.19
CA ASP A 48 -1.69 -1.73 2.18
C ASP A 48 -1.88 -1.11 0.81
N VAL A 49 -1.52 -1.84 -0.25
CA VAL A 49 -1.70 -1.36 -1.63
C VAL A 49 -3.17 -1.13 -1.93
N ASP A 50 -4.01 -2.10 -1.59
CA ASP A 50 -5.45 -1.99 -1.84
C ASP A 50 -6.06 -0.80 -1.08
N LYS A 51 -5.61 -0.55 0.13
CA LYS A 51 -6.08 0.58 0.93
C LYS A 51 -5.73 1.91 0.26
N VAL A 52 -4.49 2.05 -0.22
CA VAL A 52 -4.05 3.27 -0.91
C VAL A 52 -4.86 3.48 -2.18
N ILE A 53 -5.11 2.43 -2.96
CA ILE A 53 -5.91 2.54 -4.17
C ILE A 53 -7.35 2.94 -3.85
N THR A 54 -7.92 2.39 -2.78
CA THR A 54 -9.27 2.76 -2.34
C THR A 54 -9.34 4.25 -2.01
N TRP A 55 -8.34 4.77 -1.29
CA TRP A 55 -8.27 6.21 -0.99
C TRP A 55 -8.14 7.03 -2.28
N ALA A 56 -7.33 6.56 -3.22
CA ALA A 56 -7.15 7.26 -4.49
C ALA A 56 -8.44 7.31 -5.30
N LYS A 57 -9.23 6.25 -5.26
CA LYS A 57 -10.52 6.21 -5.95
C LYS A 57 -11.53 7.17 -5.33
N LYS A 58 -11.48 7.38 -4.03
CA LYS A 58 -12.32 8.40 -3.37
C LYS A 58 -11.89 9.80 -3.78
N GLY A 59 -10.59 10.03 -3.88
CA GLY A 59 -10.04 11.26 -4.41
C GLY A 59 -10.20 12.52 -3.56
N ASP A 60 -10.72 12.43 -2.35
CA ASP A 60 -10.91 13.61 -1.51
C ASP A 60 -9.62 13.99 -0.76
N ILE A 61 -9.65 15.17 -0.14
CA ILE A 61 -8.47 15.70 0.57
C ILE A 61 -8.13 14.83 1.78
N HIS A 62 -9.13 14.33 2.49
CA HIS A 62 -8.93 13.49 3.65
C HIS A 62 -8.21 12.20 3.26
N SER A 63 -8.69 11.53 2.20
CA SER A 63 -8.08 10.31 1.72
C SER A 63 -6.64 10.55 1.24
N ARG A 64 -6.38 11.68 0.58
CA ARG A 64 -5.03 12.03 0.15
C ARG A 64 -4.09 12.19 1.34
N ARG A 65 -4.56 12.83 2.41
CA ARG A 65 -3.77 12.99 3.62
C ARG A 65 -3.45 11.67 4.29
N LEU A 66 -4.42 10.75 4.31
CA LEU A 66 -4.20 9.40 4.84
C LEU A 66 -3.15 8.65 4.03
N ALA A 67 -3.21 8.74 2.71
CA ALA A 67 -2.24 8.08 1.84
C ALA A 67 -0.84 8.65 2.03
N ILE A 68 -0.70 9.97 2.15
CA ILE A 68 0.59 10.61 2.38
C ILE A 68 1.17 10.17 3.72
N ALA A 69 0.34 10.10 4.77
CA ALA A 69 0.78 9.65 6.08
C ALA A 69 1.27 8.20 6.03
N LYS A 70 0.60 7.36 5.26
CA LYS A 70 0.96 5.95 5.15
C LYS A 70 2.23 5.73 4.35
N LEU A 71 2.37 6.38 3.20
CA LEU A 71 3.50 6.18 2.29
C LEU A 71 4.65 7.14 2.53
N ASN A 72 4.38 8.27 3.16
CA ASN A 72 5.36 9.31 3.42
C ASN A 72 6.09 9.79 2.14
N ASP A 73 5.36 9.81 1.02
CA ASP A 73 5.90 10.22 -0.28
C ASP A 73 4.78 10.90 -1.07
N LYS A 74 4.84 12.22 -1.12
CA LYS A 74 3.80 13.02 -1.76
C LYS A 74 3.73 12.81 -3.26
N GLU A 75 4.87 12.59 -3.90
CA GLU A 75 4.90 12.41 -5.36
C GLU A 75 4.26 11.10 -5.78
N VAL A 76 4.57 10.02 -5.07
CA VAL A 76 3.95 8.72 -5.34
C VAL A 76 2.44 8.83 -5.14
N VAL A 77 1.99 9.46 -4.06
CA VAL A 77 0.56 9.64 -3.79
C VAL A 77 -0.09 10.44 -4.90
N ARG A 78 0.54 11.51 -5.37
CA ARG A 78 0.00 12.32 -6.46
C ARG A 78 -0.17 11.49 -7.72
N GLU A 79 0.82 10.69 -8.07
CA GLU A 79 0.75 9.83 -9.24
C GLU A 79 -0.35 8.78 -9.13
N VAL A 80 -0.50 8.16 -7.96
CA VAL A 80 -1.55 7.17 -7.74
C VAL A 80 -2.93 7.80 -7.87
N PHE A 81 -3.11 8.99 -7.28
CA PHE A 81 -4.39 9.70 -7.37
C PHE A 81 -4.72 10.12 -8.81
N GLU A 82 -3.71 10.53 -9.58
CA GLU A 82 -3.90 10.86 -10.99
C GLU A 82 -4.32 9.62 -11.80
N LYS A 83 -3.65 8.50 -11.58
CA LYS A 83 -4.01 7.25 -12.26
C LYS A 83 -5.42 6.80 -11.90
N ALA A 84 -5.81 6.93 -10.65
CA ALA A 84 -7.17 6.59 -10.23
C ALA A 84 -8.21 7.49 -10.89
N ALA A 85 -7.91 8.79 -11.02
CA ALA A 85 -8.80 9.74 -11.69
C ALA A 85 -8.96 9.41 -13.18
N GLN A 86 -7.93 8.81 -13.79
CA GLN A 86 -7.98 8.37 -15.18
C GLN A 86 -8.72 7.05 -15.37
N GLY A 87 -9.18 6.44 -14.28
CA GLY A 87 -9.97 5.22 -14.35
C GLY A 87 -9.19 3.92 -14.37
N MET A 88 -7.92 3.93 -13.99
CA MET A 88 -7.07 2.74 -14.03
C MET A 88 -7.65 1.55 -13.27
N TRP A 89 -8.32 1.80 -12.15
CA TRP A 89 -8.91 0.75 -11.31
C TRP A 89 -10.43 0.83 -11.23
N ALA A 90 -11.07 1.52 -12.16
CA ALA A 90 -12.49 1.80 -12.08
C ALA A 90 -13.36 0.55 -12.17
N ASP A 91 -12.88 -0.49 -12.84
CA ASP A 91 -13.62 -1.73 -13.07
C ASP A 91 -13.53 -2.73 -11.93
N ARG A 92 -12.87 -2.38 -10.83
CA ARG A 92 -12.69 -3.29 -9.68
C ARG A 92 -13.15 -2.63 -8.39
N ASN A 93 -13.73 -3.43 -7.51
CA ASN A 93 -14.20 -2.95 -6.21
C ASN A 93 -13.29 -3.39 -5.05
N GLY A 94 -12.11 -3.85 -5.35
CA GLY A 94 -11.12 -4.34 -4.40
C GLY A 94 -10.22 -5.33 -5.10
N GLY A 95 -9.24 -5.89 -4.38
CA GLY A 95 -8.34 -6.88 -4.94
C GLY A 95 -7.56 -6.34 -6.13
N TYR A 96 -6.99 -5.16 -5.99
CA TYR A 96 -6.32 -4.47 -7.10
C TYR A 96 -4.96 -5.04 -7.45
N THR A 97 -4.37 -5.85 -6.59
CA THR A 97 -3.05 -6.43 -6.83
C THR A 97 -3.13 -7.80 -7.50
N ARG A 98 -2.11 -8.11 -8.28
CA ARG A 98 -1.93 -9.41 -8.94
C ARG A 98 -0.50 -9.88 -8.74
#